data_808d30057b5bb72bb69824010e1e3b74
#
_entry.id   808d30057b5bb72bb69824010e1e3b74
#
_cell.length_a   1.000
_cell.length_b   1.000
_cell.length_c   1.000
_cell.angle_alpha   90.00
_cell.angle_beta   90.00
_cell.angle_gamma   90.00
#
_symmetry.space_group_name_H-M   'P 1'
#
loop_
_entity.id
_entity.type
_entity.pdbx_description
1 polymer ?
#
loop_
_entity_poly.entity_id
_entity_poly.type
_entity_poly.pdbx_seq_one_letter_code
_entity_poly.pdbx_strand_id
1 'polypeptide(L)'
;MKRSVLLVAALASPPAFAAEPDPMLGRNLAASCAMCHGTDGRSAGITEPLAGRSAKDIVATVRLFREGKKPATIMDQIAKGYTDAQIRAIAEYFADQEPAKKK
;
A
#
# COMPACT_ATOMS: atom_id res chain seq x y z
N MET A 1 32.40 -17.00 56.45
CA MET A 1 31.16 -16.75 55.73
C MET A 1 31.49 -16.05 54.43
N LYS A 2 31.40 -16.75 53.31
CA LYS A 2 31.64 -16.19 51.99
C LYS A 2 30.32 -15.63 51.47
N ARG A 3 30.25 -14.32 51.34
CA ARG A 3 29.13 -13.63 50.68
C ARG A 3 29.30 -13.70 49.18
N SER A 4 28.57 -14.58 48.52
CA SER A 4 28.50 -14.60 47.04
C SER A 4 27.64 -13.42 46.59
N VAL A 5 28.31 -12.46 45.94
CA VAL A 5 27.60 -11.37 45.24
C VAL A 5 27.22 -11.91 43.86
N LEU A 6 25.92 -12.18 43.69
CA LEU A 6 25.35 -12.49 42.38
C LEU A 6 25.28 -11.18 41.56
N LEU A 7 26.18 -11.06 40.59
CA LEU A 7 26.13 -9.97 39.62
C LEU A 7 25.03 -10.31 38.59
N VAL A 8 23.88 -9.66 38.72
CA VAL A 8 22.80 -9.73 37.71
C VAL A 8 23.22 -8.80 36.58
N ALA A 9 23.72 -9.38 35.49
CA ALA A 9 23.94 -8.65 34.26
C ALA A 9 22.57 -8.33 33.64
N ALA A 10 22.15 -7.07 33.74
CA ALA A 10 21.00 -6.56 33.01
C ALA A 10 21.33 -6.55 31.52
N LEU A 11 20.74 -7.48 30.76
CA LEU A 11 20.77 -7.46 29.31
C LEU A 11 19.93 -6.28 28.84
N ALA A 12 20.58 -5.16 28.56
CA ALA A 12 19.94 -4.03 27.89
C ALA A 12 19.66 -4.43 26.46
N SER A 13 18.39 -4.69 26.14
CA SER A 13 17.96 -4.86 24.75
C SER A 13 18.21 -3.55 23.99
N PRO A 14 18.83 -3.60 22.81
CA PRO A 14 18.99 -2.40 22.01
C PRO A 14 17.61 -1.82 21.64
N PRO A 15 17.48 -0.49 21.56
CA PRO A 15 16.22 0.10 21.13
C PRO A 15 15.88 -0.42 19.72
N ALA A 16 14.68 -0.95 19.56
CA ALA A 16 14.17 -1.28 18.24
C ALA A 16 13.96 0.03 17.47
N PHE A 17 14.83 0.30 16.50
CA PHE A 17 14.59 1.40 15.58
C PHE A 17 13.37 1.04 14.73
N ALA A 18 12.28 1.82 14.86
CA ALA A 18 11.18 1.76 13.92
C ALA A 18 11.75 2.05 12.53
N ALA A 19 11.53 1.14 11.57
CA ALA A 19 11.94 1.37 10.20
C ALA A 19 11.30 2.65 9.69
N GLU A 20 12.09 3.55 9.10
CA GLU A 20 11.57 4.72 8.40
C GLU A 20 10.58 4.27 7.33
N PRO A 21 9.45 4.99 7.13
CA PRO A 21 8.54 4.67 6.05
C PRO A 21 9.30 4.66 4.71
N ASP A 22 9.17 3.57 3.95
CA ASP A 22 9.78 3.48 2.62
C ASP A 22 9.07 4.45 1.66
N PRO A 23 9.76 5.52 1.18
CA PRO A 23 9.15 6.48 0.27
C PRO A 23 8.77 5.88 -1.08
N MET A 24 9.32 4.70 -1.41
CA MET A 24 9.03 3.99 -2.65
C MET A 24 7.93 2.93 -2.49
N LEU A 25 7.40 2.74 -1.29
CA LEU A 25 6.43 1.67 -1.01
C LEU A 25 5.20 1.75 -1.93
N GLY A 26 4.60 2.92 -2.05
CA GLY A 26 3.42 3.12 -2.89
C GLY A 26 3.70 2.79 -4.36
N ARG A 27 4.80 3.28 -4.89
CA ARG A 27 5.23 2.99 -6.26
C ARG A 27 5.48 1.50 -6.49
N ASN A 28 6.18 0.85 -5.58
CA ASN A 28 6.53 -0.56 -5.71
C ASN A 28 5.28 -1.46 -5.62
N LEU A 29 4.38 -1.15 -4.71
CA LEU A 29 3.10 -1.87 -4.60
C LEU A 29 2.19 -1.59 -5.82
N ALA A 30 2.13 -0.35 -6.29
CA ALA A 30 1.32 0.05 -7.43
C ALA A 30 1.78 -0.57 -8.75
N ALA A 31 3.01 -1.04 -8.84
CA ALA A 31 3.54 -1.67 -10.05
C ALA A 31 2.71 -2.87 -10.50
N SER A 32 2.16 -3.66 -9.58
CA SER A 32 1.27 -4.79 -9.91
C SER A 32 -0.07 -4.34 -10.50
N CYS A 33 -0.55 -3.17 -10.13
CA CYS A 33 -1.79 -2.60 -10.66
C CYS A 33 -1.64 -2.14 -12.11
N ALA A 34 -0.43 -1.74 -12.50
CA ALA A 34 -0.12 -1.26 -13.84
C ALA A 34 -0.36 -2.30 -14.95
N MET A 35 -0.30 -3.59 -14.62
CA MET A 35 -0.57 -4.66 -15.59
C MET A 35 -1.96 -4.55 -16.23
N CYS A 36 -2.94 -4.07 -15.48
CA CYS A 36 -4.31 -3.87 -15.96
C CYS A 36 -4.67 -2.39 -16.11
N HIS A 37 -4.24 -1.55 -15.18
CA HIS A 37 -4.61 -0.13 -15.12
C HIS A 37 -3.65 0.81 -15.89
N GLY A 38 -2.65 0.24 -16.56
CA GLY A 38 -1.68 0.99 -17.35
C GLY A 38 -0.54 1.59 -16.51
N THR A 39 0.51 2.00 -17.18
CA THR A 39 1.68 2.62 -16.55
C THR A 39 1.26 3.85 -15.74
N ASP A 40 1.67 3.88 -14.47
CA ASP A 40 1.29 4.93 -13.51
C ASP A 40 -0.25 5.14 -13.40
N GLY A 41 -1.03 4.11 -13.72
CA GLY A 41 -2.48 4.17 -13.68
C GLY A 41 -3.13 4.90 -14.85
N ARG A 42 -2.40 5.16 -15.92
CA ARG A 42 -2.90 5.86 -17.12
C ARG A 42 -3.45 4.87 -18.14
N SER A 43 -4.48 4.12 -17.77
CA SER A 43 -5.09 3.17 -18.69
C SER A 43 -5.49 3.83 -20.01
N ALA A 44 -5.08 3.21 -21.11
CA ALA A 44 -5.51 3.59 -22.46
C ALA A 44 -6.55 2.61 -23.04
N GLY A 45 -6.96 1.61 -22.26
CA GLY A 45 -7.84 0.53 -22.68
C GLY A 45 -9.19 0.50 -21.94
N ILE A 46 -9.68 -0.68 -21.75
CA ILE A 46 -10.98 -0.95 -21.15
C ILE A 46 -11.00 -0.86 -19.61
N THR A 47 -9.82 -0.85 -18.99
CA THR A 47 -9.69 -0.78 -17.54
C THR A 47 -9.71 0.69 -17.09
N GLU A 48 -10.40 0.96 -16.00
CA GLU A 48 -10.52 2.32 -15.50
C GLU A 48 -9.16 2.92 -15.11
N PRO A 49 -8.86 4.15 -15.52
CA PRO A 49 -7.62 4.83 -15.13
C PRO A 49 -7.65 5.21 -13.64
N LEU A 50 -6.50 5.12 -13.00
CA LEU A 50 -6.32 5.47 -11.59
C LEU A 50 -5.54 6.78 -11.39
N ALA A 51 -4.73 7.18 -12.39
CA ALA A 51 -3.90 8.37 -12.31
C ALA A 51 -4.74 9.63 -12.06
N GLY A 52 -4.37 10.40 -11.05
CA GLY A 52 -5.00 11.66 -10.70
C GLY A 52 -6.34 11.54 -9.96
N ARG A 53 -6.81 10.32 -9.68
CA ARG A 53 -7.98 10.15 -8.79
C ARG A 53 -7.59 10.46 -7.35
N SER A 54 -8.52 10.96 -6.56
CA SER A 54 -8.22 11.24 -5.16
C SER A 54 -7.87 9.96 -4.40
N ALA A 55 -6.88 10.04 -3.51
CA ALA A 55 -6.48 8.91 -2.69
C ALA A 55 -7.65 8.36 -1.85
N LYS A 56 -8.46 9.25 -1.30
CA LYS A 56 -9.67 8.90 -0.54
C LYS A 56 -10.64 8.06 -1.37
N ASP A 57 -10.86 8.43 -2.61
CA ASP A 57 -11.76 7.73 -3.53
C ASP A 57 -11.22 6.34 -3.90
N ILE A 58 -9.93 6.24 -4.20
CA ILE A 58 -9.28 4.95 -4.50
C ILE A 58 -9.38 4.01 -3.28
N VAL A 59 -9.05 4.49 -2.09
CA VAL A 59 -9.15 3.69 -0.85
C VAL A 59 -10.57 3.20 -0.63
N ALA A 60 -11.56 4.08 -0.75
CA ALA A 60 -12.96 3.72 -0.56
C ALA A 60 -13.42 2.66 -1.57
N THR A 61 -13.05 2.82 -2.84
CA THR A 61 -13.40 1.88 -3.91
C THR A 61 -12.75 0.50 -3.70
N VAL A 62 -11.46 0.46 -3.37
CA VAL A 62 -10.76 -0.81 -3.11
C VAL A 62 -11.36 -1.54 -1.90
N ARG A 63 -11.76 -0.81 -0.87
CA ARG A 63 -12.46 -1.39 0.29
C ARG A 63 -13.79 -2.02 -0.09
N LEU A 64 -14.56 -1.37 -0.95
CA LEU A 64 -15.82 -1.92 -1.44
C LEU A 64 -15.62 -3.23 -2.20
N PHE A 65 -14.56 -3.32 -3.01
CA PHE A 65 -14.18 -4.58 -3.67
C PHE A 65 -13.80 -5.65 -2.66
N ARG A 66 -12.97 -5.32 -1.68
CA ARG A 66 -12.51 -6.26 -0.64
C ARG A 66 -13.68 -6.80 0.18
N GLU A 67 -14.68 -5.99 0.45
CA GLU A 67 -15.87 -6.35 1.22
C GLU A 67 -16.97 -7.03 0.39
N GLY A 68 -16.76 -7.18 -0.91
CA GLY A 68 -17.75 -7.76 -1.82
C GLY A 68 -18.97 -6.87 -2.07
N LYS A 69 -18.88 -5.57 -1.78
CA LYS A 69 -19.98 -4.60 -1.93
C LYS A 69 -20.02 -3.94 -3.29
N LYS A 70 -18.98 -4.10 -4.09
CA LYS A 70 -18.89 -3.60 -5.46
C LYS A 70 -18.67 -4.76 -6.41
N PRO A 71 -19.49 -4.90 -7.48
CA PRO A 71 -19.31 -5.94 -8.49
C PRO A 71 -17.93 -5.83 -9.17
N ALA A 72 -17.25 -6.96 -9.34
CA ALA A 72 -15.94 -7.02 -9.97
C ALA A 72 -15.73 -8.37 -10.65
N THR A 73 -14.87 -8.40 -11.67
CA THR A 73 -14.37 -9.64 -12.28
C THR A 73 -13.19 -10.20 -11.51
N ILE A 74 -12.27 -9.34 -11.05
CA ILE A 74 -11.03 -9.75 -10.38
C ILE A 74 -10.65 -8.86 -9.20
N MET A 75 -11.08 -7.58 -9.18
CA MET A 75 -10.64 -6.64 -8.15
C MET A 75 -11.06 -7.06 -6.74
N ASP A 76 -12.12 -7.82 -6.58
CA ASP A 76 -12.54 -8.41 -5.31
C ASP A 76 -11.47 -9.35 -4.73
N GLN A 77 -10.80 -10.11 -5.57
CA GLN A 77 -9.71 -11.01 -5.15
C GLN A 77 -8.39 -10.25 -4.95
N ILE A 78 -8.06 -9.33 -5.85
CA ILE A 78 -6.83 -8.51 -5.75
C ILE A 78 -6.85 -7.68 -4.47
N ALA A 79 -7.95 -7.02 -4.17
CA ALA A 79 -8.10 -6.15 -3.00
C ALA A 79 -7.86 -6.88 -1.66
N LYS A 80 -8.15 -8.17 -1.59
CA LYS A 80 -7.92 -8.99 -0.39
C LYS A 80 -6.44 -9.23 -0.09
N GLY A 81 -5.56 -9.06 -1.06
CA GLY A 81 -4.12 -9.26 -0.92
C GLY A 81 -3.38 -8.11 -0.24
N TYR A 82 -4.03 -7.01 0.10
CA TYR A 82 -3.40 -5.82 0.62
C TYR A 82 -3.97 -5.40 1.99
N THR A 83 -3.07 -4.91 2.85
CA THR A 83 -3.46 -4.27 4.11
C THR A 83 -4.01 -2.86 3.87
N ASP A 84 -4.70 -2.30 4.85
CA ASP A 84 -5.19 -0.91 4.76
C ASP A 84 -4.04 0.09 4.54
N ALA A 85 -2.91 -0.10 5.20
CA ALA A 85 -1.73 0.74 5.02
C ALA A 85 -1.16 0.65 3.60
N GLN A 86 -1.11 -0.55 3.03
CA GLN A 86 -0.67 -0.77 1.64
C GLN A 86 -1.64 -0.14 0.64
N ILE A 87 -2.94 -0.28 0.84
CA ILE A 87 -3.95 0.34 0.00
C ILE A 87 -3.82 1.87 0.02
N ARG A 88 -3.58 2.47 1.19
CA ARG A 88 -3.35 3.92 1.29
C ARG A 88 -2.10 4.34 0.53
N ALA A 89 -0.99 3.62 0.67
CA ALA A 89 0.24 3.92 -0.06
C ALA A 89 0.05 3.83 -1.58
N ILE A 90 -0.64 2.81 -2.07
CA ILE A 90 -0.99 2.66 -3.49
C ILE A 90 -1.87 3.83 -3.96
N ALA A 91 -2.88 4.18 -3.17
CA ALA A 91 -3.82 5.25 -3.50
C ALA A 91 -3.14 6.62 -3.58
N GLU A 92 -2.26 6.93 -2.66
CA GLU A 92 -1.47 8.16 -2.66
C GLU A 92 -0.56 8.23 -3.88
N TYR A 93 0.09 7.12 -4.24
CA TYR A 93 0.91 7.07 -5.45
C TYR A 93 0.12 7.40 -6.71
N PHE A 94 -1.05 6.78 -6.92
CA PHE A 94 -1.87 7.05 -8.10
C PHE A 94 -2.50 8.45 -8.07
N ALA A 95 -2.87 8.96 -6.92
CA ALA A 95 -3.42 10.31 -6.78
C ALA A 95 -2.42 11.38 -7.23
N ASP A 96 -1.12 11.15 -7.02
CA ASP A 96 -0.04 12.05 -7.40
C ASP A 96 0.35 11.95 -8.88
N GLN A 97 -0.16 10.99 -9.62
CA GLN A 97 0.14 10.84 -11.04
C GLN A 97 -0.72 11.79 -11.89
N GLU A 98 -0.10 12.36 -12.93
CA GLU A 98 -0.87 13.12 -13.91
C GLU A 98 -1.74 12.18 -14.76
N PRO A 99 -3.03 12.51 -14.96
CA PRO A 99 -3.88 11.74 -15.85
C PRO A 99 -3.33 11.69 -17.28
N ALA A 100 -3.71 10.64 -18.02
CA ALA A 100 -3.37 10.58 -19.44
C ALA A 100 -3.92 11.80 -20.16
N LYS A 101 -3.10 12.41 -21.03
CA LYS A 101 -3.56 13.53 -21.86
C LYS A 101 -4.64 13.04 -22.83
N LYS A 102 -5.75 13.72 -22.85
CA LYS A 102 -6.77 13.49 -23.90
C LYS A 102 -6.16 13.89 -25.25
N LYS A 103 -6.19 12.96 -26.17
CA LYS A 103 -5.83 13.24 -27.55
C LYS A 103 -6.94 14.05 -28.23
#